data_cde97f85d4fe82d24cf31cc7b3b878d1
#
_entry.id   cde97f85d4fe82d24cf31cc7b3b878d1
#
_cell.length_a   1.000
_cell.length_b   1.000
_cell.length_c   1.000
_cell.angle_alpha   90.00
_cell.angle_beta   90.00
_cell.angle_gamma   90.00
#
_symmetry.space_group_name_H-M   'P 1'
#
loop_
_entity.id
_entity.type
_entity.pdbx_description
1 polymer ?
#
loop_
_entity_poly.entity_id
_entity_poly.type
_entity_poly.pdbx_seq_one_letter_code
_entity_poly.pdbx_strand_id
1 'polypeptide(L)'
;SDGTLAFGAAVTDSAGVAIQGGGAAQAWVNFDGTGTVAIRRAFNVSSITDNGTGNYTVNFTTAMVDADYSAAIGWRVFSSVNVRSGGFNNYLTTSIDVYGGYMGQTSNFTGEDATLISVTIFS
;
A
#
# COMPACT_ATOMS: atom_id res chain seq x y z
N SER A 1 -34.30 -16.33 0.78
CA SER A 1 -33.42 -15.61 -0.12
C SER A 1 -33.50 -16.23 -1.50
N ASP A 2 -33.48 -15.42 -2.47
CA ASP A 2 -33.50 -15.83 -3.87
C ASP A 2 -32.11 -16.18 -4.41
N GLY A 3 -31.08 -16.20 -3.57
CA GLY A 3 -29.73 -16.46 -3.99
C GLY A 3 -29.02 -15.26 -4.62
N THR A 4 -29.69 -14.14 -4.69
CA THR A 4 -29.09 -12.91 -5.21
C THR A 4 -28.33 -12.19 -4.12
N LEU A 5 -27.08 -11.84 -4.39
CA LEU A 5 -26.31 -11.00 -3.46
C LEU A 5 -26.74 -9.55 -3.65
N ALA A 6 -27.24 -8.94 -2.59
CA ALA A 6 -27.46 -7.51 -2.56
C ALA A 6 -26.15 -6.79 -2.22
N PHE A 7 -25.88 -5.67 -2.89
CA PHE A 7 -24.74 -4.85 -2.53
C PHE A 7 -24.94 -4.33 -1.11
N GLY A 8 -23.90 -4.40 -0.31
CA GLY A 8 -23.95 -4.04 1.08
C GLY A 8 -24.28 -5.19 2.02
N ALA A 9 -24.73 -6.31 1.50
CA ALA A 9 -24.89 -7.53 2.30
C ALA A 9 -23.54 -8.18 2.54
N ALA A 10 -23.41 -8.92 3.65
CA ALA A 10 -22.21 -9.67 3.92
C ALA A 10 -22.05 -10.78 2.87
N VAL A 11 -20.85 -10.93 2.35
CA VAL A 11 -20.47 -12.04 1.51
C VAL A 11 -20.03 -13.18 2.43
N THR A 12 -20.58 -14.37 2.21
CA THR A 12 -20.26 -15.53 3.03
C THR A 12 -19.60 -16.62 2.18
N ASP A 13 -18.77 -17.43 2.83
CA ASP A 13 -18.21 -18.62 2.20
C ASP A 13 -19.25 -19.75 2.14
N SER A 14 -18.86 -20.92 1.65
CA SER A 14 -19.77 -22.05 1.52
C SER A 14 -20.30 -22.62 2.84
N ALA A 15 -19.65 -22.27 3.95
CA ALA A 15 -20.08 -22.64 5.30
C ALA A 15 -20.95 -21.56 5.95
N GLY A 16 -21.22 -20.46 5.27
CA GLY A 16 -22.02 -19.37 5.78
C GLY A 16 -21.27 -18.38 6.64
N VAL A 17 -19.95 -18.48 6.73
CA VAL A 17 -19.12 -17.56 7.49
C VAL A 17 -18.93 -16.28 6.69
N ALA A 18 -19.13 -15.14 7.31
CA ALA A 18 -18.97 -13.87 6.64
C ALA A 18 -17.53 -13.65 6.20
N ILE A 19 -17.36 -13.33 4.91
CA ILE A 19 -16.06 -12.98 4.33
C ILE A 19 -16.00 -11.45 4.30
N GLN A 20 -15.58 -10.87 5.39
CA GLN A 20 -15.45 -9.41 5.50
C GLN A 20 -14.54 -9.06 6.67
N GLY A 21 -14.26 -7.78 6.81
CA GLY A 21 -13.48 -7.26 7.91
C GLY A 21 -12.02 -7.56 7.76
N GLY A 22 -11.39 -7.93 8.83
CA GLY A 22 -9.96 -7.89 9.06
C GLY A 22 -9.02 -8.56 8.07
N GLY A 23 -9.49 -9.31 7.09
CA GLY A 23 -8.62 -9.93 6.08
C GLY A 23 -8.71 -9.29 4.71
N ALA A 24 -9.65 -8.42 4.48
CA ALA A 24 -9.89 -7.85 3.16
C ALA A 24 -8.97 -6.66 2.89
N ALA A 25 -8.46 -6.58 1.66
CA ALA A 25 -7.72 -5.41 1.22
C ALA A 25 -8.68 -4.23 1.06
N GLN A 26 -8.39 -3.12 1.72
CA GLN A 26 -9.20 -1.90 1.69
C GLN A 26 -8.65 -0.88 0.71
N ALA A 27 -7.38 -0.96 0.38
CA ALA A 27 -6.73 -0.14 -0.62
C ALA A 27 -5.46 -0.84 -1.09
N TRP A 28 -5.09 -0.62 -2.32
CA TRP A 28 -3.78 -1.06 -2.81
C TRP A 28 -3.36 -0.21 -3.99
N VAL A 29 -2.07 -0.14 -4.21
CA VAL A 29 -1.49 0.59 -5.33
C VAL A 29 -0.19 -0.05 -5.76
N ASN A 30 0.04 -0.04 -7.07
CA ASN A 30 1.31 -0.38 -7.69
C ASN A 30 1.75 0.85 -8.48
N PHE A 31 2.91 1.40 -8.16
CA PHE A 31 3.36 2.62 -8.81
C PHE A 31 4.87 2.63 -9.06
N ASP A 32 5.27 3.47 -10.01
CA ASP A 32 6.66 3.79 -10.30
C ASP A 32 7.03 5.03 -9.51
N GLY A 33 8.00 4.92 -8.64
CA GLY A 33 8.47 6.05 -7.83
C GLY A 33 9.63 6.82 -8.45
N THR A 34 10.11 6.40 -9.63
CA THR A 34 11.25 7.07 -10.28
C THR A 34 10.75 8.22 -11.16
N GLY A 35 11.54 9.29 -11.22
CA GLY A 35 11.19 10.46 -12.02
C GLY A 35 9.86 11.04 -11.59
N THR A 36 8.96 11.27 -12.54
CA THR A 36 7.57 11.64 -12.23
C THR A 36 6.83 10.39 -11.78
N VAL A 37 6.31 10.41 -10.56
CA VAL A 37 5.57 9.27 -10.00
C VAL A 37 4.38 8.93 -10.89
N ALA A 38 4.22 7.65 -11.20
CA ALA A 38 3.15 7.16 -12.06
C ALA A 38 2.49 5.91 -11.48
N ILE A 39 1.19 5.99 -11.25
CA ILE A 39 0.39 4.84 -10.81
C ILE A 39 0.16 3.91 -11.99
N ARG A 40 0.50 2.62 -11.81
CA ARG A 40 0.18 1.59 -12.79
C ARG A 40 -1.22 1.04 -12.59
N ARG A 41 -1.56 0.73 -11.35
CA ARG A 41 -2.88 0.26 -10.94
C ARG A 41 -3.15 0.60 -9.50
N ALA A 42 -4.41 0.82 -9.18
CA ALA A 42 -4.80 1.16 -7.82
C ALA A 42 -6.24 0.76 -7.53
N PHE A 43 -6.51 0.53 -6.26
CA PHE A 43 -7.85 0.40 -5.72
C PHE A 43 -7.93 1.28 -4.47
N ASN A 44 -8.90 2.16 -4.41
CA ASN A 44 -9.12 3.11 -3.32
C ASN A 44 -7.89 4.00 -3.03
N VAL A 45 -7.13 4.30 -4.05
CA VAL A 45 -5.99 5.23 -3.97
C VAL A 45 -6.20 6.28 -5.05
N SER A 46 -6.24 7.53 -4.66
CA SER A 46 -6.50 8.64 -5.59
C SER A 46 -5.22 9.18 -6.22
N SER A 47 -4.14 9.22 -5.45
CA SER A 47 -2.88 9.79 -5.92
C SER A 47 -1.73 9.39 -5.01
N ILE A 48 -0.53 9.61 -5.52
CA ILE A 48 0.71 9.49 -4.77
C ILE A 48 1.35 10.87 -4.71
N THR A 49 1.72 11.30 -3.52
CA THR A 49 2.51 12.51 -3.33
C THR A 49 3.98 12.14 -3.22
N ASP A 50 4.82 12.73 -4.03
CA ASP A 50 6.26 12.52 -3.98
C ASP A 50 6.85 13.51 -2.97
N ASN A 51 7.32 12.99 -1.85
CA ASN A 51 7.90 13.80 -0.77
C ASN A 51 9.42 13.90 -0.85
N GLY A 52 10.02 13.30 -1.85
CA GLY A 52 11.46 13.23 -2.01
C GLY A 52 11.93 11.82 -2.26
N THR A 53 13.23 11.63 -2.37
CA THR A 53 13.82 10.34 -2.71
C THR A 53 13.44 9.26 -1.71
N GLY A 54 12.77 8.23 -2.19
CA GLY A 54 12.36 7.09 -1.38
C GLY A 54 11.26 7.40 -0.37
N ASN A 55 10.52 8.49 -0.55
CA ASN A 55 9.49 8.91 0.40
C ASN A 55 8.25 9.39 -0.33
N TYR A 56 7.12 8.74 -0.08
CA TYR A 56 5.87 9.02 -0.78
C TYR A 56 4.70 8.98 0.18
N THR A 57 3.64 9.70 -0.17
CA THR A 57 2.36 9.60 0.53
C THR A 57 1.34 8.94 -0.39
N VAL A 58 0.73 7.87 0.09
CA VAL A 58 -0.39 7.20 -0.60
C VAL A 58 -1.67 7.81 -0.10
N ASN A 59 -2.41 8.47 -0.98
CA ASN A 59 -3.65 9.16 -0.64
C ASN A 59 -4.85 8.28 -1.00
N PHE A 60 -5.71 8.00 -0.01
CA PHE A 60 -6.89 7.17 -0.22
C PHE A 60 -8.04 7.96 -0.82
N THR A 61 -8.81 7.33 -1.71
CA THR A 61 -10.03 7.92 -2.26
C THR A 61 -11.11 7.98 -1.19
N THR A 62 -11.31 6.86 -0.49
CA THR A 62 -12.24 6.74 0.63
C THR A 62 -11.43 6.48 1.89
N ALA A 63 -11.67 7.26 2.93
CA ALA A 63 -10.92 7.14 4.18
C ALA A 63 -11.12 5.77 4.82
N MET A 64 -10.09 5.29 5.52
CA MET A 64 -10.19 4.11 6.37
C MET A 64 -11.07 4.41 7.58
N VAL A 65 -11.61 3.37 8.19
CA VAL A 65 -12.46 3.50 9.38
C VAL A 65 -11.68 4.13 10.53
N ASP A 66 -10.42 3.73 10.69
CA ASP A 66 -9.52 4.28 11.68
C ASP A 66 -8.07 4.15 11.18
N ALA A 67 -7.12 4.51 12.00
CA ALA A 67 -5.70 4.46 11.66
C ALA A 67 -5.01 3.17 12.13
N ASP A 68 -5.75 2.21 12.62
CA ASP A 68 -5.21 0.95 13.15
C ASP A 68 -5.20 -0.17 12.10
N TYR A 69 -5.05 0.19 10.84
CA TYR A 69 -4.97 -0.78 9.75
C TYR A 69 -3.55 -1.35 9.61
N SER A 70 -3.44 -2.46 8.91
CA SER A 70 -2.17 -3.09 8.58
C SER A 70 -1.77 -2.76 7.15
N ALA A 71 -0.49 -2.62 6.91
CA ALA A 71 0.04 -2.31 5.60
C ALA A 71 1.17 -3.28 5.23
N ALA A 72 1.23 -3.62 3.96
CA ALA A 72 2.30 -4.45 3.40
C ALA A 72 2.92 -3.73 2.21
N ILE A 73 4.23 -3.91 2.03
CA ILE A 73 4.99 -3.21 1.01
C ILE A 73 5.76 -4.21 0.13
N GLY A 74 5.82 -3.89 -1.19
CA GLY A 74 6.77 -4.46 -2.12
C GLY A 74 7.64 -3.35 -2.70
N TRP A 75 8.92 -3.60 -2.82
CA TRP A 75 9.88 -2.59 -3.27
C TRP A 75 10.87 -3.24 -4.21
N ARG A 76 10.93 -2.75 -5.44
CA ARG A 76 11.80 -3.34 -6.45
C ARG A 76 12.63 -2.27 -7.16
N VAL A 77 13.93 -2.50 -7.17
CA VAL A 77 14.90 -1.68 -7.89
C VAL A 77 15.75 -2.60 -8.76
N PHE A 78 16.08 -2.14 -9.95
CA PHE A 78 16.96 -2.89 -10.83
C PHE A 78 18.40 -2.88 -10.30
N SER A 79 19.06 -4.00 -10.45
CA SER A 79 20.51 -4.17 -10.35
C SER A 79 21.16 -3.64 -9.07
N SER A 80 20.94 -4.31 -7.96
CA SER A 80 21.76 -4.04 -6.79
C SER A 80 21.86 -5.27 -5.94
N VAL A 81 23.03 -5.42 -5.31
CA VAL A 81 23.27 -6.45 -4.33
C VAL A 81 22.93 -6.00 -2.91
N ASN A 82 22.55 -4.74 -2.75
CA ASN A 82 22.23 -4.21 -1.44
C ASN A 82 20.84 -4.67 -0.98
N VAL A 83 20.72 -4.84 0.32
CA VAL A 83 19.42 -5.17 0.92
C VAL A 83 18.47 -3.99 0.75
N ARG A 84 17.29 -4.27 0.25
CA ARG A 84 16.21 -3.29 0.17
C ARG A 84 15.31 -3.42 1.37
N SER A 85 14.90 -2.29 1.90
CA SER A 85 14.01 -2.23 3.04
C SER A 85 13.08 -1.04 2.89
N GLY A 86 11.87 -1.20 3.40
CA GLY A 86 10.90 -0.12 3.40
C GLY A 86 10.00 -0.21 4.62
N GLY A 87 9.25 0.83 4.84
CA GLY A 87 8.33 0.88 5.96
C GLY A 87 7.29 1.96 5.75
N PHE A 88 6.50 2.15 6.78
CA PHE A 88 5.39 3.09 6.77
C PHE A 88 5.48 4.04 7.95
N ASN A 89 4.92 5.23 7.74
CA ASN A 89 4.84 6.24 8.77
C ASN A 89 3.53 7.01 8.59
N ASN A 90 3.19 7.82 9.58
CA ASN A 90 2.01 8.69 9.51
C ASN A 90 0.76 7.96 9.05
N TYR A 91 0.38 6.91 9.78
CA TYR A 91 -0.86 6.18 9.53
C TYR A 91 -2.05 7.09 9.84
N LEU A 92 -2.67 7.60 8.80
CA LEU A 92 -3.86 8.45 8.89
C LEU A 92 -5.04 7.74 8.21
N THR A 93 -6.24 8.15 8.52
CA THR A 93 -7.43 7.57 7.86
C THR A 93 -7.47 7.93 6.38
N THR A 94 -6.88 9.05 5.99
CA THR A 94 -6.92 9.55 4.60
C THR A 94 -5.67 9.26 3.79
N SER A 95 -4.57 8.86 4.46
CA SER A 95 -3.30 8.61 3.78
C SER A 95 -2.33 7.83 4.65
N ILE A 96 -1.28 7.33 4.03
CA ILE A 96 -0.16 6.70 4.71
C ILE A 96 1.13 7.08 3.98
N ASP A 97 2.19 7.35 4.73
CA ASP A 97 3.49 7.57 4.15
C ASP A 97 4.23 6.24 4.00
N VAL A 98 4.87 6.05 2.86
CA VAL A 98 5.73 4.90 2.60
C VAL A 98 7.13 5.40 2.27
N TYR A 99 8.11 4.74 2.84
CA TYR A 99 9.50 5.06 2.57
C TYR A 99 10.29 3.79 2.35
N GLY A 100 11.38 3.93 1.62
CA GLY A 100 12.26 2.79 1.37
C GLY A 100 13.57 3.20 0.74
N GLY A 101 14.48 2.25 0.71
CA GLY A 101 15.80 2.45 0.20
C GLY A 101 16.65 1.22 0.47
N TYR A 102 17.93 1.44 0.67
CA TYR A 102 18.87 0.34 0.88
C TYR A 102 19.83 0.63 2.05
N MET A 103 20.34 -0.43 2.60
CA MET A 103 21.44 -0.35 3.58
C MET A 103 22.75 -0.52 2.83
N GLY A 104 23.59 0.49 2.93
CA GLY A 104 24.95 0.41 2.38
C GLY A 104 25.87 -0.45 3.23
N GLN A 105 27.08 -0.64 2.75
CA GLN A 105 28.09 -1.44 3.47
C GLN A 105 28.49 -0.83 4.81
N THR A 106 28.20 0.44 5.01
CA THR A 106 28.48 1.16 6.26
C THR A 106 27.30 1.10 7.23
N SER A 107 26.27 0.31 6.96
CA SER A 107 25.07 0.18 7.77
C SER A 107 24.20 1.44 7.81
N ASN A 108 24.42 2.38 6.91
CA ASN A 108 23.59 3.58 6.79
C ASN A 108 22.45 3.33 5.81
N PHE A 109 21.24 3.69 6.24
CA PHE A 109 20.07 3.64 5.37
C PHE A 109 20.11 4.83 4.40
N THR A 110 19.92 4.55 3.11
CA THR A 110 19.84 5.56 2.07
C THR A 110 18.50 5.42 1.35
N GLY A 111 17.72 6.49 1.31
CA GLY A 111 16.48 6.52 0.55
C GLY A 111 16.75 6.35 -0.94
N GLU A 112 15.83 5.67 -1.62
CA GLU A 112 15.99 5.37 -3.04
C GLU A 112 14.63 5.29 -3.72
N ASP A 113 14.51 5.91 -4.88
CA ASP A 113 13.32 5.75 -5.70
C ASP A 113 13.33 4.36 -6.35
N ALA A 114 12.19 3.71 -6.33
CA ALA A 114 12.05 2.38 -6.90
C ALA A 114 11.16 2.39 -8.13
N THR A 115 11.49 1.55 -9.09
CA THR A 115 10.70 1.40 -10.31
C THR A 115 9.36 0.73 -10.07
N LEU A 116 9.25 -0.05 -9.00
CA LEU A 116 7.99 -0.66 -8.60
C LEU A 116 7.87 -0.61 -7.09
N ILE A 117 6.83 0.03 -6.64
CA ILE A 117 6.43 0.06 -5.23
C ILE A 117 4.99 -0.41 -5.18
N SER A 118 4.73 -1.41 -4.36
CA SER A 118 3.36 -1.85 -4.12
C SER A 118 3.03 -1.70 -2.64
N VAL A 119 1.83 -1.20 -2.38
CA VAL A 119 1.32 -1.00 -1.03
C VAL A 119 -0.06 -1.62 -0.97
N THR A 120 -0.32 -2.42 0.05
CA THR A 120 -1.64 -3.00 0.29
C THR A 120 -2.03 -2.75 1.72
N ILE A 121 -3.27 -2.29 1.91
CA ILE A 121 -3.83 -1.94 3.20
C ILE A 121 -4.92 -2.93 3.55
N PHE A 122 -4.83 -3.51 4.74
CA PHE A 122 -5.81 -4.43 5.29
C PHE A 122 -6.45 -3.84 6.53
N SER A 123 -7.74 -3.97 6.61
CA SER A 123 -8.47 -3.42 7.75
C SER A 123 -9.60 -4.35 8.21
#